data_18d789bff673d384ecc111b895e54b1e
#
_entry.id   18d789bff673d384ecc111b895e54b1e
#
_cell.length_a   1.000
_cell.length_b   1.000
_cell.length_c   1.000
_cell.angle_alpha   90.00
_cell.angle_beta   90.00
_cell.angle_gamma   90.00
#
_symmetry.space_group_name_H-M   'P 1'
#
loop_
_entity.id
_entity.type
_entity.pdbx_description
1 polymer ?
#
loop_
_entity_poly.entity_id
_entity_poly.type
_entity_poly.pdbx_seq_one_letter_code
_entity_poly.pdbx_strand_id
1 'polypeptide(L)'
;LKAALESTDDDRLHALAEQIDPLAEVRERIAREIYPDPQNNQIQKGGVIADGVDPELDDLRRIALHGKDYLARIQQRESEATGIPSLKISYNNVFGYYIEVRNAHKDKVPETWIRKQTLANAERYITGELKEYEEKILGAEEKMLILEQRIYAGIMAYICGSLAPMLRDAAAVARIDCLQSFARIACERRYVRPVLDDGKRIDIRQGRHPVIETLMPVGEELSLIHI
;
A
#
# COMPACT_ATOMS: atom_id res chain seq x y z
N LEU A 1 21.04 4.32 8.31
CA LEU A 1 21.96 5.18 7.54
C LEU A 1 22.57 6.25 8.42
N LYS A 2 21.76 7.16 9.05
CA LYS A 2 22.27 8.23 9.91
C LYS A 2 23.26 7.71 10.96
N ALA A 3 22.87 6.73 11.76
CA ALA A 3 23.74 6.12 12.79
C ALA A 3 25.05 5.53 12.22
N ALA A 4 25.01 4.97 11.00
CA ALA A 4 26.21 4.45 10.34
C ALA A 4 27.17 5.56 9.93
N LEU A 5 26.66 6.72 9.52
CA LEU A 5 27.49 7.90 9.20
C LEU A 5 28.09 8.54 10.45
N GLU A 6 27.30 8.62 11.53
CA GLU A 6 27.74 9.14 12.84
C GLU A 6 28.81 8.25 13.51
N SER A 7 28.90 6.96 13.14
CA SER A 7 29.91 6.07 13.67
C SER A 7 31.28 6.14 12.95
N THR A 8 31.42 7.00 11.94
CA THR A 8 32.67 7.20 11.20
C THR A 8 33.52 8.29 11.86
N ASP A 9 34.82 8.33 11.55
CA ASP A 9 35.73 9.41 12.01
C ASP A 9 35.90 10.53 10.96
N ASP A 10 34.98 10.64 9.97
CA ASP A 10 35.06 11.63 8.89
C ASP A 10 34.02 12.76 9.10
N ASP A 11 34.49 13.97 9.36
CA ASP A 11 33.66 15.17 9.61
C ASP A 11 32.65 15.45 8.46
N ARG A 12 32.98 15.09 7.22
CA ARG A 12 32.12 15.32 6.07
C ARG A 12 30.96 14.32 6.05
N LEU A 13 31.18 13.10 6.53
CA LEU A 13 30.12 12.11 6.69
C LEU A 13 29.23 12.47 7.88
N HIS A 14 29.80 13.01 8.97
CA HIS A 14 29.03 13.58 10.08
C HIS A 14 28.12 14.72 9.60
N ALA A 15 28.67 15.67 8.80
CA ALA A 15 27.87 16.76 8.25
C ALA A 15 26.74 16.29 7.32
N LEU A 16 26.89 15.15 6.66
CA LEU A 16 25.81 14.52 5.92
C LEU A 16 24.79 13.86 6.84
N ALA A 17 25.22 13.23 7.92
CA ALA A 17 24.33 12.65 8.93
C ALA A 17 23.45 13.71 9.60
N GLU A 18 23.99 14.89 9.88
CA GLU A 18 23.24 16.02 10.46
C GLU A 18 22.10 16.51 9.54
N GLN A 19 22.24 16.35 8.23
CA GLN A 19 21.22 16.74 7.26
C GLN A 19 20.03 15.76 7.22
N ILE A 20 20.19 14.54 7.75
CA ILE A 20 19.18 13.50 7.73
C ILE A 20 18.28 13.64 8.96
N ASP A 21 16.99 13.88 8.71
CA ASP A 21 15.93 13.86 9.72
C ASP A 21 15.20 12.51 9.66
N PRO A 22 15.25 11.68 10.71
CA PRO A 22 14.54 10.39 10.72
C PRO A 22 13.02 10.48 10.62
N LEU A 23 12.45 11.69 10.71
CA LEU A 23 10.99 11.96 10.63
C LEU A 23 10.18 11.01 11.52
N ALA A 24 10.63 10.82 12.75
CA ALA A 24 10.11 9.82 13.67
C ALA A 24 8.58 9.93 13.87
N GLU A 25 8.08 11.15 14.07
CA GLU A 25 6.65 11.41 14.29
C GLU A 25 5.81 11.03 13.05
N VAL A 26 6.30 11.37 11.84
CA VAL A 26 5.62 11.03 10.57
C VAL A 26 5.58 9.53 10.40
N ARG A 27 6.71 8.87 10.59
CA ARG A 27 6.83 7.41 10.49
C ARG A 27 5.92 6.69 11.49
N GLU A 28 5.92 7.12 12.74
CA GLU A 28 5.10 6.53 13.80
C GLU A 28 3.61 6.76 13.54
N ARG A 29 3.23 7.93 13.04
CA ARG A 29 1.86 8.22 12.66
C ARG A 29 1.39 7.31 11.53
N ILE A 30 2.18 7.18 10.47
CA ILE A 30 1.86 6.28 9.35
C ILE A 30 1.73 4.84 9.85
N ALA A 31 2.67 4.36 10.67
CA ALA A 31 2.67 3.00 11.19
C ALA A 31 1.47 2.70 12.09
N ARG A 32 0.94 3.71 12.80
CA ARG A 32 -0.23 3.56 13.66
C ARG A 32 -1.54 3.65 12.89
N GLU A 33 -1.64 4.54 11.89
CA GLU A 33 -2.91 4.92 11.27
C GLU A 33 -3.20 4.19 9.95
N ILE A 34 -2.18 3.58 9.32
CA ILE A 34 -2.32 2.84 8.07
C ILE A 34 -1.95 1.37 8.31
N TYR A 35 -2.74 0.45 7.77
CA TYR A 35 -2.38 -0.96 7.80
C TYR A 35 -1.05 -1.21 7.08
N PRO A 36 -0.13 -2.03 7.63
CA PRO A 36 1.14 -2.36 6.97
C PRO A 36 0.96 -3.15 5.68
N ASP A 37 -0.13 -3.92 5.59
CA ASP A 37 -0.53 -4.66 4.39
C ASP A 37 -2.03 -4.43 4.13
N PRO A 38 -2.39 -3.31 3.50
CA PRO A 38 -3.79 -2.96 3.28
C PRO A 38 -4.43 -3.92 2.27
N GLN A 39 -5.68 -4.30 2.53
CA GLN A 39 -6.45 -5.18 1.65
C GLN A 39 -6.56 -4.64 0.22
N ASN A 40 -6.52 -3.34 0.06
CA ASN A 40 -6.57 -2.65 -1.22
C ASN A 40 -5.46 -1.59 -1.31
N ASN A 41 -4.80 -1.52 -2.46
CA ASN A 41 -3.83 -0.47 -2.76
C ASN A 41 -4.47 0.87 -3.17
N GLN A 42 -5.80 0.94 -3.15
CA GLN A 42 -6.60 2.10 -3.57
C GLN A 42 -7.53 2.50 -2.45
N ILE A 43 -7.36 3.71 -1.93
CA ILE A 43 -8.22 4.26 -0.87
C ILE A 43 -9.71 4.26 -1.25
N GLN A 44 -10.02 4.37 -2.54
CA GLN A 44 -11.39 4.34 -3.07
C GLN A 44 -12.11 3.00 -2.84
N LYS A 45 -11.35 1.95 -2.50
CA LYS A 45 -11.90 0.62 -2.18
C LYS A 45 -12.01 0.35 -0.68
N GLY A 46 -11.49 1.26 0.14
CA GLY A 46 -11.44 1.13 1.59
C GLY A 46 -10.44 0.08 2.09
N GLY A 47 -10.39 -0.10 3.41
CA GLY A 47 -9.51 -1.08 4.05
C GLY A 47 -8.04 -0.65 4.15
N VAL A 48 -7.77 0.65 4.17
CA VAL A 48 -6.43 1.24 4.28
C VAL A 48 -6.12 1.73 5.69
N ILE A 49 -7.12 2.31 6.37
CA ILE A 49 -6.95 2.85 7.72
C ILE A 49 -6.98 1.74 8.76
N ALA A 50 -6.03 1.74 9.70
CA ALA A 50 -5.95 0.74 10.77
C ALA A 50 -7.12 0.83 11.76
N ASP A 51 -7.40 -0.27 12.48
CA ASP A 51 -8.39 -0.29 13.55
C ASP A 51 -7.92 0.59 14.72
N GLY A 52 -8.89 1.17 15.44
CA GLY A 52 -8.62 2.03 16.59
C GLY A 52 -8.19 3.46 16.26
N VAL A 53 -8.13 3.84 14.98
CA VAL A 53 -7.80 5.21 14.54
C VAL A 53 -8.98 6.14 14.72
N ASP A 54 -10.18 5.68 14.41
CA ASP A 54 -11.42 6.44 14.53
C ASP A 54 -12.55 5.55 15.04
N PRO A 55 -13.17 5.89 16.19
CA PRO A 55 -14.23 5.08 16.78
C PRO A 55 -15.48 4.94 15.89
N GLU A 56 -15.81 5.98 15.11
CA GLU A 56 -16.95 5.95 14.19
C GLU A 56 -16.68 4.96 13.05
N LEU A 57 -15.45 4.92 12.55
CA LEU A 57 -15.03 3.97 11.51
C LEU A 57 -15.11 2.53 12.04
N ASP A 58 -14.64 2.29 13.26
CA ASP A 58 -14.70 0.97 13.89
C ASP A 58 -16.13 0.50 14.14
N ASP A 59 -17.03 1.42 14.52
CA ASP A 59 -18.46 1.13 14.66
C ASP A 59 -19.11 0.78 13.31
N LEU A 60 -18.81 1.52 12.25
CA LEU A 60 -19.30 1.24 10.91
C LEU A 60 -18.80 -0.11 10.39
N ARG A 61 -17.54 -0.45 10.63
CA ARG A 61 -16.96 -1.77 10.31
C ARG A 61 -17.68 -2.89 11.03
N ARG A 62 -17.99 -2.69 12.30
CA ARG A 62 -18.74 -3.65 13.12
C ARG A 62 -20.15 -3.88 12.58
N ILE A 63 -20.83 -2.80 12.18
CA ILE A 63 -22.16 -2.90 11.56
C ILE A 63 -22.07 -3.68 10.23
N ALA A 64 -21.10 -3.38 9.36
CA ALA A 64 -20.93 -4.08 8.10
C ALA A 64 -20.56 -5.57 8.29
N LEU A 65 -19.75 -5.91 9.29
CA LEU A 65 -19.37 -7.28 9.62
C LEU A 65 -20.57 -8.07 10.17
N HIS A 66 -21.29 -7.51 11.16
CA HIS A 66 -22.49 -8.12 11.71
C HIS A 66 -23.61 -8.24 10.66
N GLY A 67 -23.57 -7.40 9.65
CA GLY A 67 -24.45 -7.48 8.50
C GLY A 67 -24.38 -8.81 7.79
N LYS A 68 -23.20 -9.31 7.52
CA LYS A 68 -23.01 -10.63 6.86
C LYS A 68 -23.50 -11.79 7.74
N ASP A 69 -23.21 -11.73 9.02
CA ASP A 69 -23.65 -12.74 9.99
C ASP A 69 -25.19 -12.77 10.11
N TYR A 70 -25.82 -11.59 10.09
CA TYR A 70 -27.27 -11.49 10.16
C TYR A 70 -27.94 -12.06 8.89
N LEU A 71 -27.41 -11.77 7.71
CA LEU A 71 -27.89 -12.37 6.46
C LEU A 71 -27.78 -13.90 6.47
N ALA A 72 -26.71 -14.45 7.02
CA ALA A 72 -26.55 -15.88 7.20
C ALA A 72 -27.62 -16.47 8.14
N ARG A 73 -27.94 -15.75 9.24
CA ARG A 73 -29.01 -16.14 10.18
C ARG A 73 -30.40 -16.09 9.52
N ILE A 74 -30.68 -15.03 8.75
CA ILE A 74 -31.92 -14.94 7.96
C ILE A 74 -32.02 -16.16 7.00
N GLN A 75 -30.92 -16.43 6.26
CA GLN A 75 -30.91 -17.56 5.32
C GLN A 75 -31.21 -18.89 6.02
N GLN A 76 -30.58 -19.14 7.16
CA GLN A 76 -30.81 -20.35 7.93
C GLN A 76 -32.25 -20.40 8.43
N ARG A 77 -32.75 -19.36 9.07
CA ARG A 77 -34.11 -19.26 9.61
C ARG A 77 -35.17 -19.51 8.51
N GLU A 78 -35.04 -18.83 7.38
CA GLU A 78 -35.98 -18.97 6.26
C GLU A 78 -35.89 -20.35 5.62
N SER A 79 -34.69 -20.94 5.53
CA SER A 79 -34.52 -22.32 5.06
C SER A 79 -35.21 -23.34 5.96
N GLU A 80 -35.09 -23.16 7.27
CA GLU A 80 -35.76 -24.01 8.27
C GLU A 80 -37.31 -23.83 8.24
N ALA A 81 -37.77 -22.57 8.23
CA ALA A 81 -39.19 -22.25 8.23
C ALA A 81 -39.94 -22.73 6.98
N THR A 82 -39.31 -22.63 5.81
CA THR A 82 -39.91 -23.03 4.53
C THR A 82 -39.62 -24.47 4.16
N GLY A 83 -38.66 -25.13 4.80
CA GLY A 83 -38.17 -26.46 4.42
C GLY A 83 -37.51 -26.49 3.03
N ILE A 84 -36.86 -25.38 2.64
CA ILE A 84 -36.14 -25.25 1.36
C ILE A 84 -34.62 -25.26 1.63
N PRO A 85 -33.95 -26.42 1.57
CA PRO A 85 -32.52 -26.52 1.94
C PRO A 85 -31.58 -25.84 0.94
N SER A 86 -32.05 -25.58 -0.27
CA SER A 86 -31.26 -24.93 -1.33
C SER A 86 -31.45 -23.42 -1.42
N LEU A 87 -32.13 -22.80 -0.44
CA LEU A 87 -32.32 -21.37 -0.34
C LEU A 87 -30.98 -20.67 -0.18
N LYS A 88 -30.76 -19.62 -0.95
CA LYS A 88 -29.58 -18.77 -0.83
C LYS A 88 -29.94 -17.29 -0.81
N ILE A 89 -29.28 -16.52 0.06
CA ILE A 89 -29.31 -15.07 0.00
C ILE A 89 -28.09 -14.61 -0.79
N SER A 90 -28.32 -13.74 -1.77
CA SER A 90 -27.29 -13.16 -2.63
C SER A 90 -27.59 -11.70 -2.91
N TYR A 91 -26.59 -10.97 -3.42
CA TYR A 91 -26.72 -9.56 -3.77
C TYR A 91 -26.67 -9.36 -5.30
N ASN A 92 -27.46 -8.42 -5.78
CA ASN A 92 -27.47 -7.97 -7.17
C ASN A 92 -27.57 -6.45 -7.23
N ASN A 93 -26.75 -5.80 -8.06
CA ASN A 93 -26.70 -4.34 -8.16
C ASN A 93 -28.04 -3.67 -8.60
N VAL A 94 -28.96 -4.43 -9.18
CA VAL A 94 -30.27 -3.91 -9.66
C VAL A 94 -31.36 -4.04 -8.60
N PHE A 95 -31.36 -5.13 -7.81
CA PHE A 95 -32.46 -5.44 -6.87
C PHE A 95 -32.02 -5.44 -5.40
N GLY A 96 -30.71 -5.32 -5.13
CA GLY A 96 -30.15 -5.48 -3.81
C GLY A 96 -30.03 -6.92 -3.35
N TYR A 97 -30.23 -7.16 -2.05
CA TYR A 97 -30.26 -8.50 -1.49
C TYR A 97 -31.55 -9.23 -1.84
N TYR A 98 -31.41 -10.48 -2.25
CA TYR A 98 -32.54 -11.33 -2.63
C TYR A 98 -32.36 -12.77 -2.15
N ILE A 99 -33.49 -13.46 -1.98
CA ILE A 99 -33.56 -14.88 -1.70
C ILE A 99 -33.74 -15.60 -3.04
N GLU A 100 -32.84 -16.52 -3.37
CA GLU A 100 -32.95 -17.37 -4.55
C GLU A 100 -33.50 -18.75 -4.18
N VAL A 101 -34.60 -19.13 -4.83
CA VAL A 101 -35.29 -20.42 -4.65
C VAL A 101 -35.32 -21.13 -5.99
N ARG A 102 -34.85 -22.39 -6.03
CA ARG A 102 -34.97 -23.24 -7.22
C ARG A 102 -36.42 -23.56 -7.55
N ASN A 103 -36.75 -23.65 -8.85
CA ASN A 103 -38.11 -23.93 -9.32
C ASN A 103 -38.74 -25.19 -8.72
N ALA A 104 -37.95 -26.20 -8.31
CA ALA A 104 -38.41 -27.41 -7.65
C ALA A 104 -39.07 -27.16 -6.26
N HIS A 105 -38.87 -25.98 -5.68
CA HIS A 105 -39.37 -25.61 -4.35
C HIS A 105 -40.27 -24.37 -4.34
N LYS A 106 -40.66 -23.86 -5.51
CA LYS A 106 -41.45 -22.63 -5.63
C LYS A 106 -42.79 -22.68 -4.88
N ASP A 107 -43.38 -23.86 -4.78
CA ASP A 107 -44.67 -24.06 -4.10
C ASP A 107 -44.58 -23.99 -2.56
N LYS A 108 -43.35 -23.92 -2.02
CA LYS A 108 -43.09 -23.75 -0.59
C LYS A 108 -42.80 -22.31 -0.19
N VAL A 109 -42.76 -21.39 -1.16
CA VAL A 109 -42.45 -19.98 -0.92
C VAL A 109 -43.64 -19.30 -0.22
N PRO A 110 -43.43 -18.59 0.90
CA PRO A 110 -44.48 -17.84 1.58
C PRO A 110 -45.10 -16.75 0.71
N GLU A 111 -46.38 -16.52 0.81
CA GLU A 111 -47.11 -15.45 0.09
C GLU A 111 -46.61 -14.05 0.47
N THR A 112 -45.96 -13.91 1.63
CA THR A 112 -45.37 -12.64 2.12
C THR A 112 -44.10 -12.23 1.37
N TRP A 113 -43.48 -13.14 0.60
CA TRP A 113 -42.31 -12.83 -0.18
C TRP A 113 -42.68 -12.22 -1.52
N ILE A 114 -42.06 -11.12 -1.85
CA ILE A 114 -42.30 -10.39 -3.10
C ILE A 114 -41.38 -10.94 -4.18
N ARG A 115 -41.93 -11.55 -5.22
CA ARG A 115 -41.15 -12.01 -6.37
C ARG A 115 -40.64 -10.85 -7.19
N LYS A 116 -39.32 -10.80 -7.45
CA LYS A 116 -38.66 -9.77 -8.25
C LYS A 116 -38.22 -10.24 -9.62
N GLN A 117 -37.80 -11.50 -9.72
CA GLN A 117 -37.27 -12.01 -10.99
C GLN A 117 -37.54 -13.52 -11.09
N THR A 118 -37.90 -13.93 -12.31
CA THR A 118 -38.00 -15.34 -12.70
C THR A 118 -36.86 -15.68 -13.62
N LEU A 119 -36.09 -16.71 -13.29
CA LEU A 119 -35.01 -17.28 -14.08
C LEU A 119 -35.40 -18.62 -14.64
N ALA A 120 -34.62 -19.20 -15.55
CA ALA A 120 -34.89 -20.50 -16.14
C ALA A 120 -34.99 -21.61 -15.07
N ASN A 121 -34.16 -21.59 -14.02
CA ASN A 121 -34.04 -22.64 -13.01
C ASN A 121 -34.37 -22.20 -11.58
N ALA A 122 -34.67 -20.93 -11.36
CA ALA A 122 -34.91 -20.35 -10.03
C ALA A 122 -35.79 -19.11 -10.09
N GLU A 123 -36.35 -18.73 -8.96
CA GLU A 123 -37.02 -17.44 -8.77
C GLU A 123 -36.35 -16.67 -7.65
N ARG A 124 -36.39 -15.32 -7.75
CA ARG A 124 -35.77 -14.40 -6.80
C ARG A 124 -36.83 -13.59 -6.08
N TYR A 125 -36.71 -13.56 -4.77
CA TYR A 125 -37.67 -12.92 -3.87
C TYR A 125 -36.98 -11.91 -2.96
N ILE A 126 -37.76 -10.95 -2.50
CA ILE A 126 -37.35 -10.04 -1.43
C ILE A 126 -38.36 -10.07 -0.28
N THR A 127 -37.88 -9.78 0.92
CA THR A 127 -38.69 -9.56 2.11
C THR A 127 -38.53 -8.15 2.63
N GLY A 128 -39.51 -7.64 3.39
CA GLY A 128 -39.40 -6.32 4.02
C GLY A 128 -38.17 -6.21 4.93
N GLU A 129 -37.95 -7.25 5.75
CA GLU A 129 -36.78 -7.34 6.64
C GLU A 129 -35.46 -7.30 5.88
N LEU A 130 -35.37 -8.01 4.77
CA LEU A 130 -34.16 -8.02 3.95
C LEU A 130 -33.86 -6.65 3.35
N LYS A 131 -34.89 -5.92 2.97
CA LYS A 131 -34.76 -4.57 2.43
C LYS A 131 -34.34 -3.53 3.49
N GLU A 132 -34.97 -3.53 4.66
CA GLU A 132 -34.57 -2.65 5.77
C GLU A 132 -33.12 -2.88 6.18
N TYR A 133 -32.70 -4.13 6.15
CA TYR A 133 -31.34 -4.50 6.50
C TYR A 133 -30.31 -4.10 5.45
N GLU A 134 -30.70 -4.24 4.18
CA GLU A 134 -29.90 -3.73 3.05
C GLU A 134 -29.59 -2.24 3.19
N GLU A 135 -30.59 -1.42 3.48
CA GLU A 135 -30.44 0.02 3.66
C GLU A 135 -29.42 0.35 4.78
N LYS A 136 -29.42 -0.45 5.87
CA LYS A 136 -28.47 -0.27 6.97
C LYS A 136 -27.05 -0.66 6.58
N ILE A 137 -26.85 -1.78 5.88
CA ILE A 137 -25.53 -2.26 5.47
C ILE A 137 -24.92 -1.33 4.42
N LEU A 138 -25.64 -1.04 3.35
CA LEU A 138 -25.16 -0.20 2.26
C LEU A 138 -24.87 1.22 2.76
N GLY A 139 -25.73 1.75 3.63
CA GLY A 139 -25.47 3.04 4.27
C GLY A 139 -24.23 3.06 5.19
N ALA A 140 -23.93 1.94 5.86
CA ALA A 140 -22.70 1.82 6.66
C ALA A 140 -21.46 1.70 5.78
N GLU A 141 -21.49 0.90 4.73
CA GLU A 141 -20.38 0.73 3.78
C GLU A 141 -20.03 2.04 3.06
N GLU A 142 -21.03 2.82 2.63
CA GLU A 142 -20.81 4.12 1.99
C GLU A 142 -20.19 5.12 2.96
N LYS A 143 -20.75 5.22 4.18
CA LYS A 143 -20.22 6.11 5.22
C LYS A 143 -18.80 5.73 5.63
N MET A 144 -18.52 4.43 5.76
CA MET A 144 -17.19 3.92 6.06
C MET A 144 -16.18 4.35 5.01
N LEU A 145 -16.51 4.23 3.73
CA LEU A 145 -15.62 4.63 2.63
C LEU A 145 -15.35 6.15 2.63
N ILE A 146 -16.39 6.96 2.84
CA ILE A 146 -16.25 8.42 2.92
C ILE A 146 -15.36 8.81 4.11
N LEU A 147 -15.57 8.17 5.25
CA LEU A 147 -14.80 8.44 6.47
C LEU A 147 -13.34 8.03 6.32
N GLU A 148 -13.06 6.86 5.75
CA GLU A 148 -11.69 6.42 5.45
C GLU A 148 -10.97 7.40 4.52
N GLN A 149 -11.63 7.87 3.46
CA GLN A 149 -11.06 8.86 2.55
C GLN A 149 -10.75 10.18 3.26
N ARG A 150 -11.63 10.63 4.16
CA ARG A 150 -11.41 11.85 4.95
C ARG A 150 -10.20 11.70 5.89
N ILE A 151 -10.10 10.59 6.59
CA ILE A 151 -8.97 10.30 7.50
C ILE A 151 -7.67 10.24 6.69
N TYR A 152 -7.67 9.51 5.58
CA TYR A 152 -6.51 9.40 4.70
C TYR A 152 -6.05 10.76 4.16
N ALA A 153 -6.99 11.62 3.74
CA ALA A 153 -6.66 12.98 3.30
C ALA A 153 -6.00 13.80 4.41
N GLY A 154 -6.43 13.63 5.67
CA GLY A 154 -5.80 14.25 6.84
C GLY A 154 -4.38 13.75 7.09
N ILE A 155 -4.13 12.46 6.92
CA ILE A 155 -2.78 11.86 7.02
C ILE A 155 -1.89 12.43 5.89
N MET A 156 -2.38 12.47 4.67
CA MET A 156 -1.65 13.02 3.52
C MET A 156 -1.31 14.49 3.71
N ALA A 157 -2.24 15.30 4.19
CA ALA A 157 -1.98 16.71 4.49
C ALA A 157 -0.89 16.88 5.56
N TYR A 158 -0.90 16.05 6.59
CA TYR A 158 0.15 16.04 7.61
C TYR A 158 1.52 15.66 7.03
N ILE A 159 1.59 14.61 6.21
CA ILE A 159 2.82 14.19 5.53
C ILE A 159 3.36 15.29 4.62
N CYS A 160 2.47 15.95 3.86
CA CYS A 160 2.84 17.08 2.99
C CYS A 160 3.45 18.26 3.79
N GLY A 161 3.06 18.46 5.03
CA GLY A 161 3.69 19.44 5.93
C GLY A 161 5.19 19.16 6.20
N SER A 162 5.61 17.91 6.07
CA SER A 162 7.01 17.46 6.24
C SER A 162 7.77 17.26 4.93
N LEU A 163 7.25 17.75 3.80
CA LEU A 163 7.84 17.52 2.48
C LEU A 163 9.26 18.11 2.37
N ALA A 164 9.50 19.27 2.94
CA ALA A 164 10.81 19.92 2.86
C ALA A 164 11.95 19.09 3.52
N PRO A 165 11.81 18.58 4.75
CA PRO A 165 12.80 17.65 5.30
C PRO A 165 12.90 16.35 4.51
N MET A 166 11.80 15.76 4.01
CA MET A 166 11.86 14.56 3.17
C MET A 166 12.70 14.77 1.90
N LEU A 167 12.56 15.91 1.25
CA LEU A 167 13.36 16.24 0.06
C LEU A 167 14.84 16.44 0.39
N ARG A 168 15.16 17.04 1.55
CA ARG A 168 16.55 17.12 2.02
C ARG A 168 17.14 15.74 2.28
N ASP A 169 16.40 14.86 2.93
CA ASP A 169 16.81 13.48 3.17
C ASP A 169 17.06 12.74 1.87
N ALA A 170 16.14 12.86 0.91
CA ALA A 170 16.32 12.26 -0.41
C ALA A 170 17.60 12.76 -1.12
N ALA A 171 17.89 14.05 -1.04
CA ALA A 171 19.13 14.62 -1.60
C ALA A 171 20.38 14.11 -0.87
N ALA A 172 20.34 14.02 0.46
CA ALA A 172 21.44 13.46 1.25
C ALA A 172 21.70 12.00 0.92
N VAL A 173 20.64 11.18 0.84
CA VAL A 173 20.72 9.76 0.48
C VAL A 173 21.28 9.59 -0.94
N ALA A 174 20.80 10.36 -1.91
CA ALA A 174 21.31 10.31 -3.29
C ALA A 174 22.82 10.66 -3.35
N ARG A 175 23.26 11.66 -2.58
CA ARG A 175 24.67 12.02 -2.51
C ARG A 175 25.52 10.90 -1.91
N ILE A 176 25.04 10.27 -0.84
CA ILE A 176 25.74 9.16 -0.18
C ILE A 176 25.83 7.94 -1.12
N ASP A 177 24.78 7.63 -1.85
CA ASP A 177 24.74 6.54 -2.81
C ASP A 177 25.78 6.74 -3.93
N CYS A 178 25.86 7.95 -4.50
CA CYS A 178 26.89 8.30 -5.47
C CYS A 178 28.30 8.17 -4.89
N LEU A 179 28.54 8.70 -3.69
CA LEU A 179 29.86 8.64 -3.04
C LEU A 179 30.26 7.19 -2.74
N GLN A 180 29.33 6.37 -2.25
CA GLN A 180 29.56 4.96 -2.00
C GLN A 180 29.89 4.20 -3.28
N SER A 181 29.18 4.49 -4.38
CA SER A 181 29.44 3.89 -5.69
C SER A 181 30.81 4.27 -6.22
N PHE A 182 31.21 5.54 -6.12
CA PHE A 182 32.54 6.00 -6.51
C PHE A 182 33.63 5.37 -5.65
N ALA A 183 33.46 5.31 -4.35
CA ALA A 183 34.43 4.69 -3.43
C ALA A 183 34.61 3.20 -3.75
N ARG A 184 33.52 2.47 -3.97
CA ARG A 184 33.57 1.06 -4.35
C ARG A 184 34.33 0.83 -5.64
N ILE A 185 34.01 1.58 -6.70
CA ILE A 185 34.69 1.47 -8.00
C ILE A 185 36.18 1.86 -7.85
N ALA A 186 36.49 2.92 -7.10
CA ALA A 186 37.87 3.32 -6.87
C ALA A 186 38.69 2.23 -6.16
N CYS A 187 38.12 1.56 -5.16
CA CYS A 187 38.76 0.44 -4.48
C CYS A 187 38.92 -0.78 -5.41
N GLU A 188 37.85 -1.20 -6.07
CA GLU A 188 37.86 -2.38 -6.97
C GLU A 188 38.83 -2.20 -8.15
N ARG A 189 38.90 -0.99 -8.70
CA ARG A 189 39.73 -0.67 -9.87
C ARG A 189 41.07 -0.04 -9.50
N ARG A 190 41.36 0.10 -8.20
CA ARG A 190 42.61 0.72 -7.70
C ARG A 190 42.86 2.10 -8.28
N TYR A 191 41.80 2.93 -8.34
CA TYR A 191 41.93 4.31 -8.76
C TYR A 191 42.58 5.18 -7.68
N VAL A 192 43.40 6.12 -8.12
CA VAL A 192 44.04 7.08 -7.23
C VAL A 192 43.38 8.45 -7.38
N ARG A 193 43.38 9.23 -6.30
CA ARG A 193 42.84 10.57 -6.33
C ARG A 193 43.81 11.49 -7.08
N PRO A 194 43.37 12.21 -8.16
CA PRO A 194 44.21 13.17 -8.85
C PRO A 194 44.45 14.40 -7.99
N VAL A 195 45.61 15.01 -8.16
CA VAL A 195 45.90 16.37 -7.63
C VAL A 195 45.46 17.38 -8.68
N LEU A 196 44.52 18.23 -8.30
CA LEU A 196 44.01 19.30 -9.15
C LEU A 196 44.59 20.63 -8.68
N ASP A 197 45.13 21.40 -9.62
CA ASP A 197 45.62 22.77 -9.42
C ASP A 197 45.08 23.72 -10.51
N ASP A 198 45.35 25.02 -10.37
CA ASP A 198 44.90 26.01 -11.35
C ASP A 198 45.87 26.14 -12.54
N GLY A 199 46.88 25.29 -12.63
CA GLY A 199 47.86 25.22 -13.72
C GLY A 199 47.28 24.71 -15.02
N LYS A 200 48.03 24.85 -16.12
CA LYS A 200 47.66 24.32 -17.45
C LYS A 200 48.41 23.03 -17.80
N ARG A 201 49.14 22.49 -16.85
CA ARG A 201 49.97 21.30 -17.06
C ARG A 201 49.15 20.04 -16.70
N ILE A 202 49.27 19.03 -17.56
CA ILE A 202 48.76 17.68 -17.29
C ILE A 202 50.00 16.79 -17.07
N ASP A 203 50.08 16.13 -15.92
CA ASP A 203 51.15 15.19 -15.55
C ASP A 203 50.52 13.83 -15.21
N ILE A 204 50.62 12.87 -16.13
CA ILE A 204 50.10 11.54 -15.97
C ILE A 204 51.25 10.55 -15.82
N ARG A 205 51.32 9.89 -14.65
CA ARG A 205 52.34 8.87 -14.40
C ARG A 205 51.68 7.51 -14.35
N GLN A 206 52.23 6.53 -15.11
CA GLN A 206 51.66 5.20 -15.22
C GLN A 206 50.17 5.23 -15.61
N GLY A 207 49.89 5.97 -16.71
CA GLY A 207 48.51 6.15 -17.20
C GLY A 207 47.80 4.82 -17.45
N ARG A 208 46.56 4.75 -17.03
CA ARG A 208 45.71 3.57 -17.19
C ARG A 208 44.44 3.97 -17.92
N HIS A 209 43.91 3.07 -18.76
CA HIS A 209 42.68 3.33 -19.49
C HIS A 209 41.53 2.45 -18.89
N PRO A 210 40.58 3.03 -18.17
CA PRO A 210 39.61 2.26 -17.38
C PRO A 210 38.73 1.29 -18.20
N VAL A 211 38.43 1.63 -19.47
CA VAL A 211 37.64 0.77 -20.34
C VAL A 211 38.50 -0.36 -20.94
N ILE A 212 39.68 -0.03 -21.44
CA ILE A 212 40.55 -1.04 -22.07
C ILE A 212 40.97 -2.11 -21.06
N GLU A 213 41.36 -1.69 -19.85
CA GLU A 213 41.71 -2.62 -18.76
C GLU A 213 40.60 -3.62 -18.41
N THR A 214 39.31 -3.25 -18.61
CA THR A 214 38.21 -4.16 -18.35
C THR A 214 37.96 -5.15 -19.50
N LEU A 215 38.44 -4.85 -20.68
CA LEU A 215 38.27 -5.66 -21.91
C LEU A 215 39.51 -6.50 -22.22
N MET A 216 40.66 -6.23 -21.59
CA MET A 216 41.89 -6.98 -21.80
C MET A 216 41.80 -8.37 -21.14
N PRO A 217 42.42 -9.38 -21.77
CA PRO A 217 42.61 -10.69 -21.17
C PRO A 217 43.40 -10.59 -19.87
N VAL A 218 43.13 -11.48 -18.91
CA VAL A 218 43.81 -11.53 -17.63
C VAL A 218 45.32 -11.83 -17.87
N GLY A 219 46.16 -10.89 -17.38
CA GLY A 219 47.64 -11.03 -17.50
C GLY A 219 48.27 -10.18 -18.59
N GLU A 220 47.49 -9.48 -19.41
CA GLU A 220 48.01 -8.45 -20.31
C GLU A 220 48.07 -7.08 -19.63
N GLU A 221 49.21 -6.38 -19.77
CA GLU A 221 49.38 -5.04 -19.24
C GLU A 221 49.25 -4.00 -20.39
N LEU A 222 48.40 -2.99 -20.16
CA LEU A 222 48.32 -1.85 -21.05
C LEU A 222 49.51 -0.91 -20.78
N SER A 223 50.46 -0.91 -21.68
CA SER A 223 51.59 0.04 -21.66
C SER A 223 51.18 1.32 -22.38
N LEU A 224 50.69 2.32 -21.62
CA LEU A 224 50.59 3.69 -22.14
C LEU A 224 51.95 4.36 -21.97
N ILE A 225 52.84 4.11 -22.93
CA ILE A 225 54.15 4.80 -23.02
C ILE A 225 53.87 6.17 -23.63
N HIS A 226 53.93 7.19 -22.82
CA HIS A 226 53.91 8.62 -23.14
C HIS A 226 52.60 9.22 -23.71
N ILE A 227 51.85 9.85 -22.85
CA ILE A 227 51.03 11.02 -23.18
C ILE A 227 51.62 12.22 -22.42
#